data_f0f6d3088dff3b7cbd0d5be919b73cb4
#
_entry.id   f0f6d3088dff3b7cbd0d5be919b73cb4
#
_cell.length_a   1.000
_cell.length_b   1.000
_cell.length_c   1.000
_cell.angle_alpha   90.00
_cell.angle_beta   90.00
_cell.angle_gamma   90.00
#
_symmetry.space_group_name_H-M   'P 1'
#
loop_
_entity.id
_entity.type
_entity.pdbx_description
1 polymer ?
#
loop_
_entity_poly.entity_id
_entity_poly.type
_entity_poly.pdbx_seq_one_letter_code
_entity_poly.pdbx_strand_id
1 'polypeptide(L)'
;VPNLYDFSQWWKWSIGANWKQPNGIGSTIIGKENYPVVHVSFKDAQEYCKWAGRRLPTEAEWEYAARGGKKDMIYFWGNIVENLSSKVNSWEGEFPVSNSKADGFEKSAPVMSFPPNDFGIYEISGNVWEWTSDWYNVNYYLTLASQKNISFNPKGADTAFNPNNPLLSEKIIKGGSFLCNSSYCASYRVSARMATDPDSSLEHLGFRTVLTTEMITSKN
;
A
#
# COMPACT_ATOMS: atom_id res chain seq x y z
N VAL A 1 17.55 -6.20 16.43
CA VAL A 1 18.36 -6.05 15.19
C VAL A 1 19.80 -5.80 15.59
N PRO A 2 20.73 -6.73 15.30
CA PRO A 2 22.13 -6.60 15.75
C PRO A 2 22.88 -5.44 15.08
N ASN A 3 22.56 -5.14 13.83
CA ASN A 3 23.17 -4.04 13.08
C ASN A 3 22.08 -3.21 12.37
N LEU A 4 21.88 -1.99 12.81
CA LEU A 4 20.86 -1.08 12.26
C LEU A 4 21.21 -0.56 10.86
N TYR A 5 22.46 -0.66 10.42
CA TYR A 5 22.91 -0.25 9.09
C TYR A 5 22.79 -1.36 8.04
N ASP A 6 22.54 -2.59 8.47
CA ASP A 6 22.29 -3.72 7.59
C ASP A 6 20.78 -3.97 7.49
N PHE A 7 20.15 -3.38 6.48
CA PHE A 7 18.72 -3.46 6.26
C PHE A 7 18.20 -4.88 6.01
N SER A 8 19.07 -5.82 5.60
CA SER A 8 18.69 -7.23 5.44
C SER A 8 18.32 -7.87 6.78
N GLN A 9 18.88 -7.39 7.89
CA GLN A 9 18.59 -7.88 9.24
C GLN A 9 17.28 -7.36 9.83
N TRP A 10 16.62 -6.42 9.17
CA TRP A 10 15.32 -5.94 9.60
C TRP A 10 14.19 -6.90 9.21
N TRP A 11 14.48 -7.82 8.30
CA TRP A 11 13.51 -8.75 7.73
C TRP A 11 13.83 -10.18 8.11
N LYS A 12 12.78 -10.96 8.34
CA LYS A 12 12.90 -12.38 8.60
C LYS A 12 12.20 -13.15 7.50
N TRP A 13 12.95 -13.98 6.80
CA TRP A 13 12.34 -14.98 5.93
C TRP A 13 11.56 -16.00 6.78
N SER A 14 10.24 -16.07 6.59
CA SER A 14 9.38 -16.98 7.34
C SER A 14 8.88 -18.09 6.42
N ILE A 15 9.46 -19.28 6.59
CA ILE A 15 9.09 -20.47 5.80
C ILE A 15 7.61 -20.80 6.02
N GLY A 16 6.88 -20.99 4.90
CA GLY A 16 5.47 -21.34 4.93
C GLY A 16 4.52 -20.15 5.23
N ALA A 17 5.05 -18.93 5.33
CA ALA A 17 4.20 -17.75 5.43
C ALA A 17 3.40 -17.56 4.13
N ASN A 18 2.11 -17.37 4.29
CA ASN A 18 1.15 -17.13 3.21
C ASN A 18 -0.11 -16.48 3.79
N TRP A 19 -1.06 -16.12 2.97
CA TRP A 19 -2.27 -15.44 3.42
C TRP A 19 -3.13 -16.21 4.43
N LYS A 20 -3.06 -17.56 4.47
CA LYS A 20 -3.74 -18.40 5.49
C LYS A 20 -2.92 -18.56 6.76
N GLN A 21 -1.61 -18.43 6.65
CA GLN A 21 -0.64 -18.62 7.73
C GLN A 21 0.34 -17.42 7.76
N PRO A 22 -0.12 -16.21 8.10
CA PRO A 22 0.65 -14.99 7.91
C PRO A 22 1.93 -14.89 8.75
N ASN A 23 2.04 -15.67 9.83
CA ASN A 23 3.26 -15.74 10.64
C ASN A 23 4.06 -17.04 10.41
N GLY A 24 3.81 -17.75 9.29
CA GLY A 24 4.43 -19.03 8.98
C GLY A 24 3.64 -20.24 9.49
N ILE A 25 4.28 -21.41 9.39
CA ILE A 25 3.67 -22.72 9.70
C ILE A 25 3.05 -22.71 11.10
N GLY A 26 1.80 -23.16 11.19
CA GLY A 26 1.05 -23.26 12.45
C GLY A 26 0.31 -21.99 12.88
N SER A 27 0.52 -20.87 12.18
CA SER A 27 -0.31 -19.68 12.38
C SER A 27 -1.66 -19.79 11.65
N THR A 28 -2.64 -18.97 12.03
CA THR A 28 -4.00 -19.01 11.50
C THR A 28 -4.55 -17.60 11.31
N ILE A 29 -5.54 -17.47 10.45
CA ILE A 29 -6.36 -16.26 10.26
C ILE A 29 -7.71 -16.33 10.99
N ILE A 30 -7.98 -17.40 11.75
CA ILE A 30 -9.20 -17.50 12.56
C ILE A 30 -9.26 -16.34 13.55
N GLY A 31 -10.38 -15.62 13.58
CA GLY A 31 -10.55 -14.40 14.39
C GLY A 31 -9.94 -13.14 13.77
N LYS A 32 -9.48 -13.21 12.50
CA LYS A 32 -8.93 -12.08 11.74
C LYS A 32 -9.76 -11.72 10.51
N GLU A 33 -11.04 -12.02 10.53
CA GLU A 33 -11.96 -11.80 9.41
C GLU A 33 -12.05 -10.32 9.00
N ASN A 34 -11.79 -9.42 9.97
CA ASN A 34 -11.78 -7.97 9.77
C ASN A 34 -10.37 -7.37 9.59
N TYR A 35 -9.36 -8.19 9.33
CA TYR A 35 -8.01 -7.71 9.07
C TYR A 35 -7.71 -7.69 7.56
N PRO A 36 -6.80 -6.83 7.11
CA PRO A 36 -6.38 -6.87 5.71
C PRO A 36 -5.71 -8.21 5.40
N VAL A 37 -5.98 -8.75 4.21
CA VAL A 37 -5.21 -9.88 3.69
C VAL A 37 -3.78 -9.44 3.43
N VAL A 38 -2.82 -10.27 3.80
CA VAL A 38 -1.39 -10.03 3.59
C VAL A 38 -0.72 -11.28 3.00
N HIS A 39 0.57 -11.19 2.68
CA HIS A 39 1.30 -12.26 2.00
C HIS A 39 0.62 -12.69 0.68
N VAL A 40 0.20 -11.71 -0.09
CA VAL A 40 -0.35 -11.90 -1.44
C VAL A 40 0.57 -11.23 -2.47
N SER A 41 0.93 -11.99 -3.51
CA SER A 41 1.66 -11.44 -4.65
C SER A 41 0.74 -10.57 -5.51
N PHE A 42 1.32 -9.83 -6.44
CA PHE A 42 0.54 -9.06 -7.42
C PHE A 42 -0.40 -9.96 -8.22
N LYS A 43 0.07 -11.15 -8.60
CA LYS A 43 -0.74 -12.14 -9.32
C LYS A 43 -1.91 -12.66 -8.48
N ASP A 44 -1.69 -12.95 -7.20
CA ASP A 44 -2.77 -13.36 -6.29
C ASP A 44 -3.86 -12.29 -6.21
N ALA A 45 -3.46 -11.03 -6.05
CA ALA A 45 -4.37 -9.91 -6.02
C ALA A 45 -5.16 -9.74 -7.33
N GLN A 46 -4.51 -9.93 -8.49
CA GLN A 46 -5.17 -9.91 -9.80
C GLN A 46 -6.18 -11.06 -9.97
N GLU A 47 -5.81 -12.27 -9.60
CA GLU A 47 -6.72 -13.44 -9.72
C GLU A 47 -7.92 -13.31 -8.78
N TYR A 48 -7.72 -12.78 -7.56
CA TYR A 48 -8.83 -12.44 -6.68
C TYR A 48 -9.75 -11.40 -7.32
N CYS A 49 -9.19 -10.33 -7.85
CA CYS A 49 -9.97 -9.28 -8.52
C CYS A 49 -10.80 -9.86 -9.68
N LYS A 50 -10.20 -10.69 -10.51
CA LYS A 50 -10.87 -11.35 -11.61
C LYS A 50 -12.02 -12.24 -11.14
N TRP A 51 -11.78 -13.08 -10.12
CA TRP A 51 -12.81 -13.92 -9.51
C TRP A 51 -13.98 -13.09 -8.96
N ALA A 52 -13.69 -11.96 -8.31
CA ALA A 52 -14.68 -11.06 -7.75
C ALA A 52 -15.38 -10.18 -8.80
N GLY A 53 -14.96 -10.23 -10.07
CA GLY A 53 -15.44 -9.36 -11.15
C GLY A 53 -15.05 -7.90 -10.91
N ARG A 54 -13.84 -7.67 -10.41
CA ARG A 54 -13.24 -6.36 -10.06
C ARG A 54 -11.86 -6.25 -10.68
N ARG A 55 -11.15 -5.18 -10.40
CA ARG A 55 -9.74 -4.99 -10.75
C ARG A 55 -8.98 -4.26 -9.65
N LEU A 56 -7.65 -4.27 -9.73
CA LEU A 56 -6.82 -3.36 -8.95
C LEU A 56 -7.02 -1.91 -9.43
N PRO A 57 -6.90 -0.92 -8.55
CA PRO A 57 -6.85 0.49 -8.95
C PRO A 57 -5.56 0.77 -9.75
N THR A 58 -5.61 1.74 -10.65
CA THR A 58 -4.39 2.39 -11.11
C THR A 58 -3.81 3.26 -9.97
N GLU A 59 -2.52 3.61 -10.06
CA GLU A 59 -1.91 4.53 -9.10
C GLU A 59 -2.69 5.84 -9.00
N ALA A 60 -3.11 6.38 -10.15
CA ALA A 60 -3.89 7.62 -10.20
C ALA A 60 -5.28 7.49 -9.55
N GLU A 61 -5.97 6.38 -9.78
CA GLU A 61 -7.27 6.11 -9.13
C GLU A 61 -7.10 5.94 -7.62
N TRP A 62 -6.06 5.23 -7.19
CA TRP A 62 -5.75 5.06 -5.78
C TRP A 62 -5.47 6.42 -5.12
N GLU A 63 -4.62 7.24 -5.73
CA GLU A 63 -4.27 8.55 -5.16
C GLU A 63 -5.47 9.52 -5.16
N TYR A 64 -6.28 9.53 -6.21
CA TYR A 64 -7.52 10.29 -6.24
C TYR A 64 -8.45 9.89 -5.09
N ALA A 65 -8.63 8.59 -4.89
CA ALA A 65 -9.42 8.05 -3.80
C ALA A 65 -8.82 8.44 -2.42
N ALA A 66 -7.50 8.39 -2.28
CA ALA A 66 -6.80 8.75 -1.05
C ALA A 66 -6.97 10.23 -0.69
N ARG A 67 -6.98 11.12 -1.68
CA ARG A 67 -7.15 12.55 -1.47
C ARG A 67 -8.55 12.94 -1.00
N GLY A 68 -9.55 12.10 -1.18
CA GLY A 68 -10.92 12.38 -0.74
C GLY A 68 -11.51 13.66 -1.34
N GLY A 69 -11.13 14.01 -2.59
CA GLY A 69 -11.56 15.25 -3.26
C GLY A 69 -10.74 16.49 -2.92
N LYS A 70 -9.78 16.41 -1.99
CA LYS A 70 -8.92 17.55 -1.60
C LYS A 70 -7.75 17.70 -2.56
N LYS A 71 -7.34 18.96 -2.79
CA LYS A 71 -6.13 19.30 -3.57
C LYS A 71 -4.99 19.66 -2.63
N ASP A 72 -3.77 19.47 -3.12
CA ASP A 72 -2.53 19.95 -2.48
C ASP A 72 -2.33 19.48 -1.02
N MET A 73 -2.83 18.28 -0.69
CA MET A 73 -2.68 17.65 0.61
C MET A 73 -1.52 16.66 0.63
N ILE A 74 -0.72 16.73 1.69
CA ILE A 74 0.36 15.76 1.98
C ILE A 74 -0.27 14.45 2.48
N TYR A 75 -1.21 14.55 3.41
CA TYR A 75 -1.94 13.43 4.02
C TYR A 75 -3.43 13.53 3.70
N PHE A 76 -4.18 12.45 3.80
CA PHE A 76 -5.62 12.49 3.57
C PHE A 76 -6.39 13.39 4.56
N TRP A 77 -5.80 13.64 5.75
CA TRP A 77 -6.39 14.51 6.79
C TRP A 77 -5.90 15.97 6.73
N GLY A 78 -4.91 16.30 5.92
CA GLY A 78 -4.36 17.66 5.79
C GLY A 78 -2.86 17.70 5.55
N ASN A 79 -2.23 18.80 5.93
CA ASN A 79 -0.81 19.04 5.68
C ASN A 79 0.07 18.93 6.95
N ILE A 80 -0.54 18.69 8.11
CA ILE A 80 0.14 18.63 9.40
C ILE A 80 0.15 17.19 9.90
N VAL A 81 1.31 16.70 10.32
CA VAL A 81 1.51 15.32 10.78
C VAL A 81 1.05 15.08 12.24
N GLU A 82 0.69 16.13 12.95
CA GLU A 82 0.26 16.04 14.36
C GLU A 82 -0.86 15.03 14.58
N ASN A 83 -0.77 14.33 15.71
CA ASN A 83 -1.72 13.27 16.11
C ASN A 83 -1.77 12.09 15.11
N LEU A 84 -0.63 11.71 14.53
CA LEU A 84 -0.50 10.62 13.57
C LEU A 84 -1.18 9.33 14.08
N SER A 85 -0.92 8.96 15.34
CA SER A 85 -1.50 7.77 16.01
C SER A 85 -3.02 7.70 16.04
N SER A 86 -3.69 8.84 15.93
CA SER A 86 -5.17 8.90 15.84
C SER A 86 -5.69 8.84 14.40
N LYS A 87 -4.80 8.84 13.41
CA LYS A 87 -5.14 8.93 11.98
C LYS A 87 -4.83 7.67 11.20
N VAL A 88 -3.72 7.01 11.54
CA VAL A 88 -3.23 5.86 10.78
C VAL A 88 -2.52 4.87 11.68
N ASN A 89 -2.55 3.60 11.30
CA ASN A 89 -1.68 2.59 11.88
C ASN A 89 -0.29 2.71 11.24
N SER A 90 0.70 3.15 12.03
CA SER A 90 2.08 3.35 11.62
C SER A 90 3.05 3.08 12.76
N TRP A 91 4.34 2.93 12.46
CA TRP A 91 5.33 2.74 13.50
C TRP A 91 5.59 4.03 14.27
N GLU A 92 5.40 3.98 15.58
CA GLU A 92 5.61 5.13 16.46
C GLU A 92 6.74 4.87 17.46
N GLY A 93 7.74 5.73 17.40
CA GLY A 93 8.96 5.59 18.19
C GLY A 93 10.20 5.43 17.31
N GLU A 94 11.19 4.73 17.81
CA GLU A 94 12.47 4.55 17.11
C GLU A 94 12.45 3.30 16.21
N PHE A 95 12.33 3.50 14.91
CA PHE A 95 12.32 2.38 13.97
C PHE A 95 13.74 1.85 13.71
N PRO A 96 13.98 0.54 13.66
CA PRO A 96 13.09 -0.60 13.94
C PRO A 96 13.23 -1.14 15.38
N VAL A 97 13.67 -0.33 16.32
CA VAL A 97 14.12 -0.75 17.67
C VAL A 97 12.96 -0.81 18.66
N SER A 98 12.13 0.23 18.68
CA SER A 98 11.07 0.38 19.68
C SER A 98 9.82 1.00 19.06
N ASN A 99 8.70 0.27 19.12
CA ASN A 99 7.39 0.79 18.78
C ASN A 99 6.63 1.09 20.06
N SER A 100 6.25 2.35 20.28
CA SER A 100 5.44 2.76 21.43
C SER A 100 3.99 2.28 21.36
N LYS A 101 3.52 1.88 20.18
CA LYS A 101 2.14 1.45 19.92
C LYS A 101 1.09 2.49 20.35
N ALA A 102 1.41 3.78 20.20
CA ALA A 102 0.53 4.85 20.61
C ALA A 102 -0.78 4.86 19.78
N ASP A 103 -0.78 4.26 18.59
CA ASP A 103 -1.95 3.98 17.76
C ASP A 103 -2.79 2.77 18.24
N GLY A 104 -2.30 2.03 19.25
CA GLY A 104 -2.96 0.85 19.82
C GLY A 104 -2.56 -0.49 19.19
N PHE A 105 -1.69 -0.49 18.15
CA PHE A 105 -1.38 -1.71 17.39
C PHE A 105 0.14 -1.95 17.29
N GLU A 106 0.52 -3.20 17.27
CA GLU A 106 1.91 -3.63 17.04
C GLU A 106 2.16 -3.99 15.57
N LYS A 107 1.13 -4.52 14.93
CA LYS A 107 1.10 -4.94 13.53
C LYS A 107 -0.15 -4.38 12.87
N SER A 108 -0.65 -5.04 11.83
CA SER A 108 -1.88 -4.62 11.15
C SER A 108 -3.06 -4.49 12.13
N ALA A 109 -3.88 -3.49 11.91
CA ALA A 109 -5.13 -3.25 12.62
C ALA A 109 -6.32 -3.86 11.88
N PRO A 110 -7.43 -4.15 12.56
CA PRO A 110 -8.70 -4.43 11.89
C PRO A 110 -9.10 -3.26 10.99
N VAL A 111 -9.81 -3.54 9.92
CA VAL A 111 -10.37 -2.49 9.05
C VAL A 111 -11.34 -1.61 9.85
N MET A 112 -11.42 -0.33 9.49
CA MET A 112 -12.24 0.69 10.17
C MET A 112 -11.76 1.04 11.58
N SER A 113 -10.50 0.79 11.92
CA SER A 113 -9.91 1.19 13.20
C SER A 113 -9.59 2.68 13.28
N PHE A 114 -9.44 3.36 12.14
CA PHE A 114 -9.10 4.78 12.05
C PHE A 114 -10.16 5.56 11.27
N PRO A 115 -10.21 6.89 11.41
CA PRO A 115 -11.19 7.70 10.68
C PRO A 115 -11.05 7.57 9.16
N PRO A 116 -12.15 7.51 8.41
CA PRO A 116 -12.12 7.52 6.95
C PRO A 116 -11.72 8.90 6.41
N ASN A 117 -11.34 8.94 5.13
CA ASN A 117 -11.24 10.20 4.41
C ASN A 117 -12.63 10.74 4.00
N ASP A 118 -12.68 11.89 3.34
CA ASP A 118 -13.93 12.56 2.96
C ASP A 118 -14.76 11.78 1.93
N PHE A 119 -14.19 10.75 1.28
CA PHE A 119 -14.93 9.82 0.44
C PHE A 119 -15.43 8.58 1.20
N GLY A 120 -15.25 8.53 2.53
CA GLY A 120 -15.63 7.40 3.36
C GLY A 120 -14.71 6.19 3.22
N ILE A 121 -13.48 6.37 2.74
CA ILE A 121 -12.51 5.29 2.53
C ILE A 121 -11.63 5.18 3.77
N TYR A 122 -11.61 3.98 4.36
CA TYR A 122 -10.84 3.64 5.54
C TYR A 122 -9.45 3.12 5.18
N GLU A 123 -8.49 3.28 6.11
CA GLU A 123 -7.11 2.79 6.03
C GLU A 123 -6.45 3.01 4.66
N ILE A 124 -6.70 4.20 4.07
CA ILE A 124 -6.06 4.59 2.80
C ILE A 124 -4.61 5.01 3.00
N SER A 125 -4.17 5.16 4.24
CA SER A 125 -2.80 5.41 4.64
C SER A 125 -2.47 4.57 5.87
N GLY A 126 -1.26 4.04 5.93
CA GLY A 126 -0.84 3.11 6.99
C GLY A 126 -1.47 1.72 6.87
N ASN A 127 -1.44 0.97 7.93
CA ASN A 127 -1.91 -0.40 8.08
C ASN A 127 -1.12 -1.38 7.18
N VAL A 128 -1.48 -1.54 5.92
CA VAL A 128 -0.71 -2.35 4.97
C VAL A 128 -0.55 -1.59 3.65
N TRP A 129 0.57 -1.78 2.98
CA TRP A 129 0.76 -1.38 1.61
C TRP A 129 -0.29 -2.01 0.70
N GLU A 130 -0.59 -1.37 -0.42
CA GLU A 130 -1.60 -1.83 -1.35
C GLU A 130 -1.09 -1.87 -2.78
N TRP A 131 -1.27 -3.02 -3.44
CA TRP A 131 -0.97 -3.19 -4.85
C TRP A 131 -1.80 -2.26 -5.74
N THR A 132 -1.13 -1.61 -6.69
CA THR A 132 -1.77 -0.94 -7.83
C THR A 132 -1.43 -1.66 -9.13
N SER A 133 -2.18 -1.40 -10.21
CA SER A 133 -1.97 -2.07 -11.51
C SER A 133 -0.72 -1.61 -12.24
N ASP A 134 -0.17 -0.44 -11.88
CA ASP A 134 0.83 0.28 -12.65
C ASP A 134 2.22 -0.31 -12.52
N TRP A 135 3.00 -0.24 -13.60
CA TRP A 135 4.43 -0.47 -13.56
C TRP A 135 5.16 0.70 -12.89
N TYR A 136 6.13 0.39 -12.04
CA TYR A 136 7.00 1.40 -11.48
C TYR A 136 7.97 1.90 -12.56
N ASN A 137 7.88 3.19 -12.87
CA ASN A 137 8.78 3.86 -13.80
C ASN A 137 9.14 5.23 -13.27
N VAL A 138 10.43 5.47 -12.99
CA VAL A 138 10.90 6.73 -12.39
C VAL A 138 10.68 7.94 -13.31
N ASN A 139 10.60 7.70 -14.63
CA ASN A 139 10.45 8.75 -15.63
C ASN A 139 9.00 9.06 -15.99
N TYR A 140 8.04 8.28 -15.48
CA TYR A 140 6.63 8.37 -15.91
C TYR A 140 6.05 9.78 -15.75
N TYR A 141 6.22 10.38 -14.57
CA TYR A 141 5.70 11.74 -14.34
C TYR A 141 6.44 12.81 -15.12
N LEU A 142 7.76 12.65 -15.37
CA LEU A 142 8.51 13.53 -16.24
C LEU A 142 7.98 13.46 -17.68
N THR A 143 7.69 12.26 -18.15
CA THR A 143 7.08 12.04 -19.47
C THR A 143 5.72 12.71 -19.58
N LEU A 144 4.85 12.55 -18.59
CA LEU A 144 3.56 13.23 -18.57
C LEU A 144 3.70 14.75 -18.54
N ALA A 145 4.59 15.28 -17.71
CA ALA A 145 4.83 16.72 -17.62
C ALA A 145 5.35 17.32 -18.92
N SER A 146 6.16 16.57 -19.68
CA SER A 146 6.67 17.02 -20.98
C SER A 146 5.60 17.19 -22.07
N GLN A 147 4.48 16.45 -21.94
CA GLN A 147 3.37 16.51 -22.90
C GLN A 147 2.57 17.81 -22.81
N LYS A 148 2.76 18.63 -21.75
CA LYS A 148 2.08 19.91 -21.50
C LYS A 148 0.54 19.85 -21.54
N ASN A 149 -0.03 18.66 -21.49
CA ASN A 149 -1.46 18.41 -21.52
C ASN A 149 -1.92 17.80 -20.19
N ILE A 150 -3.18 18.03 -19.84
CA ILE A 150 -3.80 17.32 -18.73
C ILE A 150 -4.02 15.86 -19.13
N SER A 151 -3.46 14.95 -18.36
CA SER A 151 -3.68 13.52 -18.56
C SER A 151 -4.98 13.09 -17.90
N PHE A 152 -5.91 12.56 -18.68
CA PHE A 152 -7.17 12.05 -18.19
C PHE A 152 -7.09 10.54 -17.94
N ASN A 153 -7.44 10.10 -16.72
CA ASN A 153 -7.49 8.70 -16.32
C ASN A 153 -6.22 7.91 -16.75
N PRO A 154 -5.03 8.36 -16.34
CA PRO A 154 -3.78 7.75 -16.75
C PRO A 154 -3.71 6.30 -16.28
N LYS A 155 -3.15 5.43 -17.12
CA LYS A 155 -3.09 3.99 -16.89
C LYS A 155 -1.71 3.49 -16.43
N GLY A 156 -0.83 4.44 -16.08
CA GLY A 156 0.56 4.14 -15.71
C GLY A 156 1.49 4.03 -16.92
N ALA A 157 2.74 3.70 -16.64
CA ALA A 157 3.74 3.47 -17.68
C ALA A 157 3.51 2.12 -18.37
N ASP A 158 3.84 2.04 -19.65
CA ASP A 158 3.75 0.80 -20.45
C ASP A 158 4.79 -0.25 -19.98
N THR A 159 5.91 0.21 -19.45
CA THR A 159 7.02 -0.65 -18.99
C THR A 159 7.59 -0.17 -17.67
N ALA A 160 8.09 -1.12 -16.88
CA ALA A 160 8.83 -0.80 -15.66
C ALA A 160 10.19 -0.19 -15.99
N PHE A 161 10.63 0.75 -15.16
CA PHE A 161 11.99 1.25 -15.18
C PHE A 161 12.41 1.79 -13.81
N ASN A 162 13.37 1.12 -13.21
CA ASN A 162 14.00 1.53 -11.95
C ASN A 162 15.53 1.40 -12.08
N PRO A 163 16.29 2.51 -12.14
CA PRO A 163 17.74 2.45 -12.28
C PRO A 163 18.44 1.77 -11.09
N ASN A 164 17.81 1.75 -9.92
CA ASN A 164 18.33 1.05 -8.74
C ASN A 164 18.11 -0.47 -8.82
N ASN A 165 17.22 -0.93 -9.71
CA ASN A 165 16.84 -2.34 -9.85
C ASN A 165 16.59 -2.69 -11.33
N PRO A 166 17.59 -2.51 -12.23
CA PRO A 166 17.37 -2.50 -13.67
C PRO A 166 16.96 -3.85 -14.27
N LEU A 167 17.12 -4.94 -13.51
CA LEU A 167 16.79 -6.29 -13.96
C LEU A 167 15.38 -6.72 -13.56
N LEU A 168 14.67 -5.95 -12.72
CA LEU A 168 13.34 -6.29 -12.24
C LEU A 168 12.26 -5.40 -12.87
N SER A 169 11.17 -6.01 -13.26
CA SER A 169 9.96 -5.30 -13.64
C SER A 169 9.07 -5.14 -12.41
N GLU A 170 9.17 -3.99 -11.75
CA GLU A 170 8.50 -3.73 -10.49
C GLU A 170 7.12 -3.09 -10.68
N LYS A 171 6.20 -3.39 -9.79
CA LYS A 171 4.89 -2.75 -9.64
C LYS A 171 4.92 -1.65 -8.59
N ILE A 172 3.90 -0.79 -8.63
CA ILE A 172 3.73 0.27 -7.63
C ILE A 172 2.85 -0.23 -6.50
N ILE A 173 3.31 0.03 -5.27
CA ILE A 173 2.49 -0.08 -4.07
C ILE A 173 2.32 1.29 -3.41
N LYS A 174 1.19 1.49 -2.76
CA LYS A 174 0.76 2.78 -2.19
C LYS A 174 0.34 2.63 -0.73
N GLY A 175 0.26 3.77 -0.03
CA GLY A 175 -0.37 3.92 1.28
C GLY A 175 0.56 3.78 2.48
N GLY A 176 1.68 3.13 2.35
CA GLY A 176 2.52 2.79 3.51
C GLY A 176 1.93 1.66 4.34
N SER A 177 2.54 1.37 5.48
CA SER A 177 2.11 0.29 6.36
C SER A 177 2.36 0.62 7.83
N PHE A 178 1.99 -0.30 8.72
CA PHE A 178 2.27 -0.22 10.15
C PHE A 178 3.78 -0.18 10.49
N LEU A 179 4.66 -0.46 9.51
CA LEU A 179 6.12 -0.32 9.65
C LEU A 179 6.63 1.05 9.20
N CYS A 180 5.80 1.91 8.62
CA CYS A 180 6.22 3.22 8.17
C CYS A 180 6.38 4.20 9.33
N ASN A 181 7.56 4.81 9.41
CA ASN A 181 7.93 5.81 10.40
C ASN A 181 8.46 7.07 9.70
N SER A 182 8.30 8.23 10.31
CA SER A 182 8.69 9.52 9.73
C SER A 182 10.19 9.62 9.41
N SER A 183 11.03 8.90 10.16
CA SER A 183 12.50 8.91 9.96
C SER A 183 12.98 7.95 8.87
N TYR A 184 12.20 6.94 8.52
CA TYR A 184 12.59 5.90 7.56
C TYR A 184 11.68 5.84 6.33
N CYS A 185 10.37 5.78 6.54
CA CYS A 185 9.39 5.55 5.49
C CYS A 185 8.13 6.36 5.79
N ALA A 186 8.07 7.63 5.44
CA ALA A 186 6.85 8.44 5.61
C ALA A 186 5.83 8.18 4.47
N SER A 187 5.63 6.92 4.08
CA SER A 187 4.84 6.58 2.89
C SER A 187 3.33 6.54 3.13
N TYR A 188 2.87 6.90 4.32
CA TYR A 188 1.48 7.26 4.60
C TYR A 188 1.06 8.62 3.98
N ARG A 189 1.97 9.29 3.25
CA ARG A 189 1.64 10.46 2.40
C ARG A 189 0.94 9.98 1.14
N VAL A 190 -0.13 10.69 0.73
CA VAL A 190 -0.97 10.27 -0.41
C VAL A 190 -0.21 10.15 -1.73
N SER A 191 0.81 10.97 -1.95
CA SER A 191 1.64 10.94 -3.16
C SER A 191 2.81 9.95 -3.11
N ALA A 192 3.08 9.35 -1.93
CA ALA A 192 4.17 8.39 -1.81
C ALA A 192 3.89 7.14 -2.65
N ARG A 193 4.97 6.59 -3.23
CA ARG A 193 4.94 5.38 -4.04
C ARG A 193 6.19 4.55 -3.75
N MET A 194 6.09 3.25 -3.84
CA MET A 194 7.23 2.36 -3.71
C MET A 194 7.22 1.32 -4.82
N ALA A 195 8.40 0.98 -5.30
CA ALA A 195 8.62 -0.11 -6.24
C ALA A 195 8.67 -1.43 -5.48
N THR A 196 8.03 -2.47 -6.01
CA THR A 196 8.01 -3.79 -5.40
C THR A 196 7.93 -4.87 -6.48
N ASP A 197 8.74 -5.90 -6.32
CA ASP A 197 8.72 -7.08 -7.18
C ASP A 197 7.32 -7.74 -7.13
N PRO A 198 6.66 -7.96 -8.27
CA PRO A 198 5.32 -8.55 -8.33
C PRO A 198 5.23 -9.97 -7.76
N ASP A 199 6.34 -10.69 -7.70
CA ASP A 199 6.41 -12.04 -7.12
C ASP A 199 6.68 -12.02 -5.61
N SER A 200 6.95 -10.83 -5.03
CA SER A 200 7.11 -10.67 -3.59
C SER A 200 5.78 -10.73 -2.85
N SER A 201 5.84 -11.22 -1.62
CA SER A 201 4.74 -11.14 -0.67
C SER A 201 5.26 -10.78 0.72
N LEU A 202 4.59 -9.86 1.41
CA LEU A 202 5.05 -9.31 2.68
C LEU A 202 3.93 -9.35 3.72
N GLU A 203 4.29 -9.41 5.02
CA GLU A 203 3.32 -9.37 6.14
C GLU A 203 2.58 -8.02 6.26
N HIS A 204 3.01 -7.03 5.50
CA HIS A 204 2.45 -5.68 5.49
C HIS A 204 2.04 -5.20 4.08
N LEU A 205 1.77 -6.15 3.17
CA LEU A 205 1.37 -5.87 1.79
C LEU A 205 0.10 -6.66 1.44
N GLY A 206 -0.93 -5.93 1.10
CA GLY A 206 -2.22 -6.41 0.67
C GLY A 206 -2.71 -5.65 -0.57
N PHE A 207 -4.01 -5.49 -0.72
CA PHE A 207 -4.61 -4.76 -1.83
C PHE A 207 -6.04 -4.32 -1.54
N ARG A 208 -6.52 -3.34 -2.29
CA ARG A 208 -7.94 -3.03 -2.43
C ARG A 208 -8.39 -3.17 -3.86
N THR A 209 -9.68 -3.33 -4.06
CA THR A 209 -10.27 -3.53 -5.39
C THR A 209 -11.12 -2.34 -5.78
N VAL A 210 -11.25 -2.11 -7.08
CA VAL A 210 -12.17 -1.15 -7.66
C VAL A 210 -13.19 -1.83 -8.55
N LEU A 211 -14.38 -1.22 -8.62
CA LEU A 211 -15.48 -1.63 -9.46
C LEU A 211 -15.94 -0.40 -10.26
N THR A 212 -15.93 -0.49 -11.58
CA THR A 212 -16.42 0.57 -12.45
C THR A 212 -17.90 0.42 -12.76
N THR A 213 -18.53 1.48 -13.21
CA THR A 213 -19.95 1.46 -13.62
C THR A 213 -20.20 0.41 -14.71
N GLU A 214 -19.29 0.32 -15.68
CA GLU A 214 -19.37 -0.68 -16.75
C GLU A 214 -19.32 -2.11 -16.23
N MET A 215 -18.48 -2.38 -15.20
CA MET A 215 -18.40 -3.69 -14.56
C MET A 215 -19.67 -4.05 -13.78
N ILE A 216 -20.42 -3.05 -13.30
CA ILE A 216 -21.71 -3.28 -12.63
C ILE A 216 -22.77 -3.63 -13.68
N THR A 217 -22.83 -2.87 -14.77
CA THR A 217 -23.85 -3.04 -15.82
C THR A 217 -23.67 -4.28 -16.66
N SER A 218 -22.44 -4.80 -16.81
CA SER A 218 -22.16 -6.02 -17.56
C SER A 218 -22.56 -7.33 -16.84
N LYS A 219 -22.98 -7.24 -15.58
CA LYS A 219 -23.45 -8.42 -14.78
C LYS A 219 -24.97 -8.61 -14.78
N ASN A 220 -25.70 -7.68 -15.38
CA ASN A 220 -27.14 -7.75 -15.61
C ASN A 220 -27.44 -8.14 -17.07
#